data_feb92b1998cfbb25954ff1b9c27cff2d
#
_entry.id   feb92b1998cfbb25954ff1b9c27cff2d
#
_cell.length_a   1.000
_cell.length_b   1.000
_cell.length_c   1.000
_cell.angle_alpha   90.00
_cell.angle_beta   90.00
_cell.angle_gamma   90.00
#
_symmetry.space_group_name_H-M   'P 1'
#
loop_
_entity.id
_entity.type
_entity.pdbx_description
1 polymer ?
#
loop_
_entity_poly.entity_id
_entity_poly.type
_entity_poly.pdbx_seq_one_letter_code
_entity_poly.pdbx_strand_id
1 'polypeptide(L)'
;VPYCLGDLRTLVEEGVREKYIMVNTFLPYADEVKTARALDDKRLGKQRVESLQILKANLGMTLGWRNHPAAIMWRGHEGLLCVYNLRICEEWVDRGFQDTVSTQTQDIMNTLDPRSFRRPWWWGNEDFHRSHQSNLVRKAPHLYGFDVPDDLPYLWPKEKGILLTKEESNAIKAQLRIQARQKSREERSLASNS
;
A
#
# COMPACT_ATOMS: atom_id res chain seq x y z
N VAL A 1 -28.37 -15.27 4.99
CA VAL A 1 -29.01 -13.95 5.11
C VAL A 1 -28.17 -13.00 4.27
N PRO A 2 -28.74 -12.40 3.19
CA PRO A 2 -27.99 -11.51 2.32
C PRO A 2 -27.78 -10.15 3.00
N TYR A 3 -26.56 -9.71 3.14
CA TYR A 3 -26.24 -8.33 3.54
C TYR A 3 -26.55 -7.39 2.38
N CYS A 4 -27.56 -6.56 2.56
CA CYS A 4 -28.00 -5.54 1.60
C CYS A 4 -26.93 -4.46 1.42
N LEU A 5 -26.63 -4.15 0.15
CA LEU A 5 -25.72 -3.09 -0.34
C LEU A 5 -26.27 -1.65 -0.14
N GLY A 6 -27.22 -1.45 0.78
CA GLY A 6 -27.97 -0.20 0.93
C GLY A 6 -27.35 0.90 1.79
N ASP A 7 -26.32 0.62 2.61
CA ASP A 7 -25.97 1.52 3.72
C ASP A 7 -24.64 2.28 3.56
N LEU A 8 -23.99 2.19 2.41
CA LEU A 8 -22.71 2.88 2.17
C LEU A 8 -22.86 4.37 1.79
N ARG A 9 -24.06 4.84 1.46
CA ARG A 9 -24.32 6.24 1.12
C ARG A 9 -24.60 7.15 2.33
N THR A 10 -25.19 6.62 3.37
CA THR A 10 -25.56 7.38 4.58
C THR A 10 -24.39 7.67 5.52
N LEU A 11 -23.31 6.89 5.49
CA LEU A 11 -22.10 7.12 6.30
C LEU A 11 -21.16 8.21 5.74
N VAL A 12 -21.52 8.84 4.61
CA VAL A 12 -20.76 9.93 3.97
C VAL A 12 -20.93 11.25 4.69
N GLU A 13 -22.03 11.45 5.37
CA GLU A 13 -22.43 12.77 5.90
C GLU A 13 -21.89 13.07 7.31
N GLU A 14 -21.30 12.11 8.02
CA GLU A 14 -20.91 12.29 9.42
C GLU A 14 -19.39 12.32 9.71
N GLY A 15 -18.53 12.68 8.78
CA GLY A 15 -17.08 12.89 9.09
C GLY A 15 -16.30 11.63 9.54
N VAL A 16 -16.92 10.44 9.54
CA VAL A 16 -16.34 9.17 10.03
C VAL A 16 -15.50 8.45 8.94
N ARG A 17 -15.52 8.94 7.71
CA ARG A 17 -14.99 8.25 6.52
C ARG A 17 -13.48 8.14 6.39
N GLU A 18 -12.70 8.97 7.05
CA GLU A 18 -11.23 8.92 6.88
C GLU A 18 -10.52 7.88 7.78
N LYS A 19 -11.18 7.32 8.76
CA LYS A 19 -10.55 6.47 9.79
C LYS A 19 -10.42 4.97 9.42
N TYR A 20 -11.09 4.50 8.38
CA TYR A 20 -11.23 3.05 8.13
C TYR A 20 -10.74 2.51 6.79
N ILE A 21 -10.24 3.36 5.90
CA ILE A 21 -9.87 2.88 4.57
C ILE A 21 -8.44 3.33 4.22
N MET A 22 -7.45 2.61 4.72
CA MET A 22 -6.06 2.73 4.27
C MET A 22 -5.51 1.33 4.01
N VAL A 23 -5.33 0.98 2.73
CA VAL A 23 -4.54 -0.19 2.37
C VAL A 23 -3.07 0.07 2.68
N ASN A 24 -2.37 -0.95 3.13
CA ASN A 24 -0.95 -0.87 3.44
C ASN A 24 -0.25 -2.20 3.14
N THR A 25 1.06 -2.14 2.96
CA THR A 25 1.93 -3.30 3.02
C THR A 25 3.04 -3.00 4.01
N PHE A 26 3.02 -3.62 5.19
CA PHE A 26 4.10 -3.48 6.16
C PHE A 26 5.30 -4.31 5.72
N LEU A 27 6.47 -3.69 5.73
CA LEU A 27 7.75 -4.30 5.37
C LEU A 27 8.82 -3.89 6.39
N PRO A 28 8.71 -4.36 7.66
CA PRO A 28 9.73 -4.07 8.67
C PRO A 28 11.10 -4.71 8.36
N TYR A 29 11.16 -5.65 7.42
CA TYR A 29 12.39 -6.31 6.98
C TYR A 29 12.45 -6.45 5.46
N ALA A 30 13.66 -6.54 4.92
CA ALA A 30 13.94 -6.92 3.54
C ALA A 30 13.80 -8.43 3.30
N ASP A 31 12.92 -9.08 4.04
CA ASP A 31 12.65 -10.51 4.02
C ASP A 31 11.16 -10.72 4.30
N GLU A 32 10.48 -11.39 3.40
CA GLU A 32 9.03 -11.58 3.43
C GLU A 32 8.60 -12.47 4.61
N VAL A 33 9.37 -13.51 4.89
CA VAL A 33 9.09 -14.47 5.99
C VAL A 33 9.29 -13.80 7.34
N LYS A 34 10.41 -13.09 7.52
CA LYS A 34 10.66 -12.31 8.76
C LYS A 34 9.58 -11.25 8.94
N THR A 35 9.17 -10.60 7.86
CA THR A 35 8.09 -9.62 7.87
C THR A 35 6.77 -10.25 8.33
N ALA A 36 6.37 -11.39 7.75
CA ALA A 36 5.15 -12.08 8.15
C ALA A 36 5.16 -12.46 9.63
N ARG A 37 6.24 -13.07 10.11
CA ARG A 37 6.41 -13.49 11.51
C ARG A 37 6.42 -12.33 12.50
N ALA A 38 6.87 -11.16 12.07
CA ALA A 38 6.92 -9.97 12.93
C ALA A 38 5.54 -9.30 13.14
N LEU A 39 4.57 -9.54 12.26
CA LEU A 39 3.25 -8.93 12.38
C LEU A 39 2.40 -9.64 13.45
N ASP A 40 1.68 -8.85 14.25
CA ASP A 40 0.61 -9.39 15.12
C ASP A 40 -0.55 -9.94 14.30
N ASP A 41 -1.40 -10.79 14.89
CA ASP A 41 -2.50 -11.48 14.19
C ASP A 41 -3.46 -10.51 13.50
N LYS A 42 -3.77 -9.38 14.14
CA LYS A 42 -4.66 -8.36 13.57
C LYS A 42 -4.08 -7.75 12.30
N ARG A 43 -2.79 -7.41 12.31
CA ARG A 43 -2.12 -6.83 11.13
C ARG A 43 -1.81 -7.87 10.08
N LEU A 44 -1.42 -9.07 10.49
CA LEU A 44 -1.19 -10.19 9.58
C LEU A 44 -2.47 -10.52 8.80
N GLY A 45 -3.60 -10.68 9.50
CA GLY A 45 -4.89 -10.98 8.88
C GLY A 45 -5.35 -9.89 7.90
N LYS A 46 -5.19 -8.59 8.28
CA LYS A 46 -5.48 -7.46 7.37
C LYS A 46 -4.53 -7.43 6.17
N GLN A 47 -3.25 -7.67 6.39
CA GLN A 47 -2.22 -7.60 5.36
C GLN A 47 -2.48 -8.56 4.22
N ARG A 48 -3.00 -9.76 4.49
CA ARG A 48 -3.46 -10.73 3.49
C ARG A 48 -4.41 -10.11 2.49
N VAL A 49 -5.48 -9.49 3.01
CA VAL A 49 -6.56 -8.91 2.22
C VAL A 49 -6.10 -7.63 1.52
N GLU A 50 -5.37 -6.77 2.23
CA GLU A 50 -4.89 -5.49 1.69
C GLU A 50 -3.89 -5.69 0.55
N SER A 51 -2.98 -6.67 0.65
CA SER A 51 -2.05 -7.00 -0.43
C SER A 51 -2.77 -7.49 -1.68
N LEU A 52 -3.79 -8.34 -1.54
CA LEU A 52 -4.61 -8.78 -2.66
C LEU A 52 -5.40 -7.62 -3.29
N GLN A 53 -5.91 -6.68 -2.50
CA GLN A 53 -6.58 -5.49 -3.00
C GLN A 53 -5.62 -4.60 -3.81
N ILE A 54 -4.41 -4.39 -3.32
CA ILE A 54 -3.36 -3.65 -4.03
C ILE A 54 -3.01 -4.35 -5.35
N LEU A 55 -2.83 -5.66 -5.32
CA LEU A 55 -2.53 -6.46 -6.50
C LEU A 55 -3.62 -6.30 -7.57
N LYS A 56 -4.90 -6.48 -7.19
CA LYS A 56 -6.05 -6.29 -8.10
C LYS A 56 -6.15 -4.87 -8.63
N ALA A 57 -5.83 -3.86 -7.81
CA ALA A 57 -5.83 -2.47 -8.24
C ALA A 57 -4.74 -2.18 -9.29
N ASN A 58 -3.52 -2.69 -9.10
CA ASN A 58 -2.40 -2.52 -10.04
C ASN A 58 -2.65 -3.23 -11.37
N LEU A 59 -3.30 -4.39 -11.35
CA LEU A 59 -3.68 -5.15 -12.54
C LEU A 59 -4.94 -4.61 -13.25
N GLY A 60 -5.55 -3.55 -12.73
CA GLY A 60 -6.74 -2.96 -13.33
C GLY A 60 -8.03 -3.74 -13.08
N MET A 61 -8.01 -4.76 -12.24
CA MET A 61 -9.17 -5.57 -11.90
C MET A 61 -10.19 -4.83 -11.01
N THR A 62 -9.75 -3.76 -10.34
CA THR A 62 -10.60 -2.88 -9.52
C THR A 62 -10.23 -1.42 -9.75
N LEU A 63 -11.19 -0.50 -9.54
CA LEU A 63 -10.95 0.94 -9.67
C LEU A 63 -10.39 1.58 -8.40
N GLY A 64 -10.58 0.96 -7.25
CA GLY A 64 -10.12 1.44 -5.97
C GLY A 64 -8.59 1.35 -5.82
N TRP A 65 -8.02 2.16 -4.94
CA TRP A 65 -6.63 2.11 -4.47
C TRP A 65 -5.51 2.37 -5.49
N ARG A 66 -5.81 2.52 -6.79
CA ARG A 66 -4.81 2.70 -7.86
C ARG A 66 -3.82 3.83 -7.60
N ASN A 67 -4.26 4.89 -6.94
CA ASN A 67 -3.44 6.08 -6.67
C ASN A 67 -2.93 6.15 -5.22
N HIS A 68 -3.15 5.08 -4.44
CA HIS A 68 -2.63 5.00 -3.09
C HIS A 68 -1.11 4.72 -3.11
N PRO A 69 -0.30 5.35 -2.23
CA PRO A 69 1.15 5.12 -2.19
C PRO A 69 1.53 3.63 -2.11
N ALA A 70 0.82 2.84 -1.29
CA ALA A 70 1.02 1.39 -1.19
C ALA A 70 0.77 0.64 -2.51
N ALA A 71 -0.14 1.10 -3.37
CA ALA A 71 -0.32 0.51 -4.69
C ALA A 71 0.76 0.97 -5.67
N ILE A 72 1.09 2.27 -5.64
CA ILE A 72 2.09 2.86 -6.52
C ILE A 72 3.46 2.19 -6.34
N MET A 73 3.89 1.94 -5.10
CA MET A 73 5.20 1.34 -4.81
C MET A 73 5.38 -0.07 -5.39
N TRP A 74 4.28 -0.81 -5.59
CA TRP A 74 4.31 -2.17 -6.12
C TRP A 74 4.10 -2.26 -7.63
N ARG A 75 3.87 -1.14 -8.35
CA ARG A 75 3.70 -1.16 -9.80
C ARG A 75 4.93 -1.67 -10.51
N GLY A 76 4.72 -2.63 -11.42
CA GLY A 76 5.79 -3.35 -12.11
C GLY A 76 6.46 -4.43 -11.27
N HIS A 77 6.00 -4.63 -10.02
CA HIS A 77 6.49 -5.63 -9.09
C HIS A 77 5.35 -6.52 -8.54
N GLU A 78 4.30 -6.71 -9.34
CA GLU A 78 3.09 -7.45 -8.96
C GLU A 78 3.41 -8.91 -8.63
N GLY A 79 4.37 -9.53 -9.34
CA GLY A 79 4.83 -10.88 -9.04
C GLY A 79 5.49 -10.99 -7.67
N LEU A 80 6.32 -10.01 -7.30
CA LEU A 80 6.92 -9.97 -5.96
C LEU A 80 5.86 -9.69 -4.87
N LEU A 81 4.84 -8.89 -5.18
CA LEU A 81 3.71 -8.67 -4.27
C LEU A 81 2.91 -9.97 -4.04
N CYS A 82 2.76 -10.82 -5.07
CA CYS A 82 2.17 -12.16 -4.89
C CYS A 82 3.02 -13.00 -3.94
N VAL A 83 4.34 -13.04 -4.12
CA VAL A 83 5.24 -13.77 -3.22
C VAL A 83 5.09 -13.26 -1.78
N TYR A 84 5.13 -11.95 -1.59
CA TYR A 84 4.90 -11.33 -0.28
C TYR A 84 3.56 -11.77 0.32
N ASN A 85 2.46 -11.66 -0.44
CA ASN A 85 1.13 -12.03 0.05
C ASN A 85 1.03 -13.51 0.42
N LEU A 86 1.62 -14.40 -0.38
CA LEU A 86 1.63 -15.83 -0.07
C LEU A 86 2.38 -16.13 1.23
N ARG A 87 3.52 -15.46 1.51
CA ARG A 87 4.22 -15.61 2.80
C ARG A 87 3.39 -15.11 3.99
N ILE A 88 2.64 -14.04 3.80
CA ILE A 88 1.67 -13.55 4.80
C ILE A 88 0.54 -14.57 5.03
N CYS A 89 0.03 -15.19 3.96
CA CYS A 89 -1.00 -16.23 4.07
C CYS A 89 -0.47 -17.53 4.72
N GLU A 90 0.75 -17.94 4.39
CA GLU A 90 1.41 -19.10 5.02
C GLU A 90 1.52 -18.91 6.53
N GLU A 91 2.09 -17.79 6.98
CA GLU A 91 2.20 -17.48 8.42
C GLU A 91 0.81 -17.43 9.10
N TRP A 92 -0.22 -16.93 8.40
CA TRP A 92 -1.59 -16.89 8.89
C TRP A 92 -2.13 -18.31 9.16
N VAL A 93 -1.89 -19.23 8.23
CA VAL A 93 -2.28 -20.65 8.36
C VAL A 93 -1.45 -21.35 9.43
N ASP A 94 -0.15 -21.08 9.51
CA ASP A 94 0.74 -21.64 10.53
C ASP A 94 0.33 -21.26 11.96
N ARG A 95 -0.32 -20.10 12.13
CA ARG A 95 -0.95 -19.69 13.39
C ARG A 95 -2.32 -20.32 13.65
N GLY A 96 -2.79 -21.22 12.80
CA GLY A 96 -4.05 -21.96 12.97
C GLY A 96 -5.29 -21.26 12.41
N PHE A 97 -5.16 -20.21 11.63
CA PHE A 97 -6.28 -19.52 11.01
C PHE A 97 -6.60 -20.06 9.61
N GLN A 98 -7.86 -19.93 9.19
CA GLN A 98 -8.26 -20.30 7.83
C GLN A 98 -7.92 -19.21 6.83
N ASP A 99 -7.46 -19.63 5.63
CA ASP A 99 -7.16 -18.73 4.53
C ASP A 99 -7.98 -19.03 3.28
N THR A 100 -8.42 -17.95 2.61
CA THR A 100 -9.12 -17.98 1.32
C THR A 100 -8.49 -17.02 0.30
N VAL A 101 -7.41 -16.34 0.70
CA VAL A 101 -6.74 -15.32 -0.11
C VAL A 101 -5.63 -15.90 -0.95
N SER A 102 -4.91 -16.89 -0.42
CA SER A 102 -3.76 -17.51 -1.09
C SER A 102 -4.12 -18.10 -2.45
N THR A 103 -5.25 -18.79 -2.58
CA THR A 103 -5.72 -19.37 -3.86
C THR A 103 -5.87 -18.27 -4.92
N GLN A 104 -6.56 -17.18 -4.59
CA GLN A 104 -6.74 -16.04 -5.53
C GLN A 104 -5.40 -15.40 -5.91
N THR A 105 -4.49 -15.29 -4.95
CA THR A 105 -3.15 -14.74 -5.19
C THR A 105 -2.34 -15.66 -6.11
N GLN A 106 -2.41 -16.98 -5.90
CA GLN A 106 -1.74 -17.97 -6.73
C GLN A 106 -2.27 -17.98 -8.16
N ASP A 107 -3.60 -17.90 -8.34
CA ASP A 107 -4.24 -17.83 -9.65
C ASP A 107 -3.74 -16.60 -10.43
N ILE A 108 -3.69 -15.44 -9.78
CA ILE A 108 -3.15 -14.22 -10.38
C ILE A 108 -1.66 -14.39 -10.71
N MET A 109 -0.87 -14.90 -9.77
CA MET A 109 0.57 -15.09 -9.91
C MET A 109 0.93 -15.89 -11.16
N ASN A 110 0.16 -16.92 -11.47
CA ASN A 110 0.37 -17.82 -12.62
C ASN A 110 0.16 -17.12 -13.97
N THR A 111 -0.45 -15.93 -14.00
CA THR A 111 -0.69 -15.13 -15.22
C THR A 111 0.31 -14.01 -15.43
N LEU A 112 1.22 -13.78 -14.47
CA LEU A 112 2.09 -12.61 -14.48
C LEU A 112 3.36 -12.79 -15.30
N ASP A 113 3.83 -11.68 -15.88
CA ASP A 113 5.14 -11.62 -16.55
C ASP A 113 6.27 -11.87 -15.53
N PRO A 114 7.25 -12.74 -15.86
CA PRO A 114 8.41 -13.02 -15.00
C PRO A 114 9.18 -11.78 -14.55
N ARG A 115 9.17 -10.70 -15.32
CA ARG A 115 9.84 -9.44 -14.98
C ARG A 115 9.25 -8.77 -13.76
N SER A 116 7.96 -9.00 -13.45
CA SER A 116 7.26 -8.44 -12.28
C SER A 116 7.72 -9.04 -10.94
N PHE A 117 8.53 -10.09 -10.96
CA PHE A 117 9.11 -10.71 -9.76
C PHE A 117 10.43 -10.07 -9.34
N ARG A 118 10.95 -9.12 -10.08
CA ARG A 118 12.20 -8.42 -9.73
C ARG A 118 11.99 -7.56 -8.49
N ARG A 119 13.01 -7.56 -7.61
CA ARG A 119 13.01 -6.69 -6.43
C ARG A 119 13.09 -5.22 -6.85
N PRO A 120 12.24 -4.35 -6.30
CA PRO A 120 12.29 -2.92 -6.54
C PRO A 120 13.51 -2.30 -5.87
N TRP A 121 13.89 -1.10 -6.31
CA TRP A 121 15.07 -0.38 -5.80
C TRP A 121 15.01 -0.07 -4.29
N TRP A 122 13.82 0.08 -3.73
CA TRP A 122 13.60 0.36 -2.31
C TRP A 122 13.66 -0.89 -1.41
N TRP A 123 13.66 -2.07 -2.02
CA TRP A 123 13.81 -3.32 -1.27
C TRP A 123 15.23 -3.44 -0.72
N GLY A 124 15.35 -3.53 0.61
CA GLY A 124 16.63 -3.49 1.30
C GLY A 124 17.14 -2.09 1.66
N ASN A 125 16.36 -1.04 1.35
CA ASN A 125 16.66 0.30 1.84
C ASN A 125 16.38 0.38 3.36
N GLU A 126 17.40 0.69 4.15
CA GLU A 126 17.33 0.67 5.61
C GLU A 126 16.30 1.69 6.13
N ASP A 127 16.33 2.93 5.66
CA ASP A 127 15.41 3.98 6.10
C ASP A 127 13.96 3.61 5.83
N PHE A 128 13.69 2.97 4.68
CA PHE A 128 12.36 2.48 4.36
C PHE A 128 11.90 1.43 5.37
N HIS A 129 12.69 0.40 5.63
CA HIS A 129 12.32 -0.67 6.57
C HIS A 129 12.20 -0.15 8.00
N ARG A 130 13.11 0.71 8.46
CA ARG A 130 13.04 1.36 9.78
C ARG A 130 11.80 2.23 9.94
N SER A 131 11.37 2.94 8.90
CA SER A 131 10.13 3.72 8.92
C SER A 131 8.88 2.83 9.11
N HIS A 132 8.89 1.63 8.53
CA HIS A 132 7.83 0.63 8.73
C HIS A 132 7.86 0.03 10.14
N GLN A 133 9.05 -0.24 10.71
CA GLN A 133 9.21 -0.66 12.10
C GLN A 133 8.66 0.40 13.05
N SER A 134 9.09 1.65 12.89
CA SER A 134 8.62 2.79 13.69
C SER A 134 7.09 2.94 13.64
N ASN A 135 6.50 2.82 12.45
CA ASN A 135 5.05 2.90 12.31
C ASN A 135 4.32 1.74 13.01
N LEU A 136 4.91 0.54 13.07
CA LEU A 136 4.37 -0.59 13.83
C LEU A 136 4.46 -0.34 15.34
N VAL A 137 5.61 0.14 15.84
CA VAL A 137 5.77 0.53 17.26
C VAL A 137 4.73 1.59 17.64
N ARG A 138 4.60 2.66 16.86
CA ARG A 138 3.62 3.73 17.08
C ARG A 138 2.19 3.22 17.16
N LYS A 139 1.83 2.22 16.35
CA LYS A 139 0.48 1.64 16.31
C LYS A 139 0.17 0.69 17.46
N ALA A 140 1.18 0.01 17.99
CA ALA A 140 1.02 -0.95 19.06
C ALA A 140 2.35 -1.16 19.82
N PRO A 141 2.78 -0.19 20.65
CA PRO A 141 4.08 -0.22 21.30
C PRO A 141 4.26 -1.42 22.24
N HIS A 142 3.16 -1.97 22.74
CA HIS A 142 3.17 -3.18 23.58
C HIS A 142 3.36 -4.50 22.82
N LEU A 143 3.27 -4.48 21.47
CA LEU A 143 3.43 -5.68 20.62
C LEU A 143 4.75 -5.70 19.86
N TYR A 144 5.38 -4.53 19.64
CA TYR A 144 6.55 -4.40 18.81
C TYR A 144 7.75 -3.85 19.57
N GLY A 145 8.78 -4.69 19.70
CA GLY A 145 10.04 -4.34 20.37
C GLY A 145 11.18 -4.02 19.39
N PHE A 146 10.87 -3.32 18.27
CA PHE A 146 11.92 -2.88 17.36
C PHE A 146 12.77 -1.78 18.01
N ASP A 147 14.08 -1.87 17.84
CA ASP A 147 15.04 -0.85 18.29
C ASP A 147 15.07 0.33 17.31
N VAL A 148 13.98 1.09 17.29
CA VAL A 148 13.80 2.28 16.45
C VAL A 148 12.96 3.31 17.20
N PRO A 149 13.20 4.62 16.96
CA PRO A 149 12.28 5.67 17.43
C PRO A 149 10.86 5.44 16.89
N ASP A 150 9.82 5.73 17.68
CA ASP A 150 8.43 5.57 17.28
C ASP A 150 7.88 6.76 16.47
N ASP A 151 8.66 7.81 16.31
CA ASP A 151 8.33 9.06 15.62
C ASP A 151 8.94 9.20 14.22
N LEU A 152 9.67 8.19 13.72
CA LEU A 152 10.22 8.26 12.36
C LEU A 152 9.12 8.51 11.33
N PRO A 153 9.35 9.38 10.34
CA PRO A 153 8.40 9.62 9.27
C PRO A 153 8.12 8.32 8.49
N TYR A 154 6.84 8.07 8.17
CA TYR A 154 6.47 6.89 7.41
C TYR A 154 6.74 7.13 5.92
N LEU A 155 7.71 6.40 5.37
CA LEU A 155 8.25 6.62 4.03
C LEU A 155 7.56 5.74 2.98
N TRP A 156 7.37 6.31 1.78
CA TRP A 156 6.81 5.65 0.62
C TRP A 156 7.73 5.85 -0.58
N PRO A 157 8.09 4.79 -1.32
CA PRO A 157 8.80 4.90 -2.59
C PRO A 157 7.93 5.61 -3.63
N LYS A 158 8.48 6.61 -4.30
CA LYS A 158 7.81 7.33 -5.39
C LYS A 158 8.52 7.09 -6.73
N GLU A 159 9.78 7.46 -6.79
CA GLU A 159 10.65 7.30 -7.95
C GLU A 159 11.95 6.64 -7.52
N LYS A 160 12.75 6.17 -8.46
CA LYS A 160 14.02 5.51 -8.12
C LYS A 160 14.91 6.45 -7.28
N GLY A 161 15.23 6.00 -6.07
CA GLY A 161 16.04 6.75 -5.11
C GLY A 161 15.28 7.76 -4.26
N ILE A 162 13.96 7.95 -4.46
CA ILE A 162 13.17 8.95 -3.73
C ILE A 162 12.16 8.27 -2.81
N LEU A 163 12.36 8.45 -1.50
CA LEU A 163 11.40 8.12 -0.46
C LEU A 163 10.73 9.40 0.03
N LEU A 164 9.42 9.40 0.14
CA LEU A 164 8.63 10.55 0.59
C LEU A 164 7.66 10.14 1.71
N THR A 165 7.40 11.09 2.59
CA THR A 165 6.27 11.00 3.50
C THR A 165 4.95 11.23 2.74
N LYS A 166 3.82 10.91 3.38
CA LYS A 166 2.50 11.18 2.84
C LYS A 166 2.29 12.69 2.62
N GLU A 167 2.75 13.50 3.55
CA GLU A 167 2.66 14.95 3.54
C GLU A 167 3.45 15.55 2.37
N GLU A 168 4.69 15.16 2.18
CA GLU A 168 5.53 15.58 1.05
C GLU A 168 4.93 15.14 -0.29
N SER A 169 4.45 13.91 -0.37
CA SER A 169 3.77 13.42 -1.58
C SER A 169 2.51 14.22 -1.91
N ASN A 170 1.73 14.61 -0.90
CA ASN A 170 0.54 15.44 -1.08
C ASN A 170 0.90 16.89 -1.47
N ALA A 171 1.94 17.46 -0.87
CA ALA A 171 2.44 18.78 -1.22
C ALA A 171 2.87 18.87 -2.70
N ILE A 172 3.65 17.89 -3.16
CA ILE A 172 4.06 17.78 -4.57
C ILE A 172 2.85 17.66 -5.49
N LYS A 173 1.87 16.82 -5.16
CA LYS A 173 0.64 16.68 -5.95
C LYS A 173 -0.16 17.99 -6.03
N ALA A 174 -0.22 18.75 -4.93
CA ALA A 174 -0.88 20.04 -4.90
C ALA A 174 -0.17 21.07 -5.81
N GLN A 175 1.16 21.15 -5.75
CA GLN A 175 1.95 22.01 -6.62
C GLN A 175 1.76 21.69 -8.10
N LEU A 176 1.82 20.40 -8.48
CA LEU A 176 1.61 19.98 -9.86
C LEU A 176 0.20 20.35 -10.37
N ARG A 177 -0.83 20.25 -9.52
CA ARG A 177 -2.19 20.69 -9.88
C ARG A 177 -2.28 22.20 -10.12
N ILE A 178 -1.60 23.00 -9.31
CA ILE A 178 -1.54 24.46 -9.49
C ILE A 178 -0.86 24.80 -10.81
N GLN A 179 0.30 24.23 -11.07
CA GLN A 179 1.04 24.43 -12.32
C GLN A 179 0.22 24.03 -13.57
N ALA A 180 -0.44 22.87 -13.52
CA ALA A 180 -1.30 22.43 -14.62
C ALA A 180 -2.47 23.38 -14.88
N ARG A 181 -3.08 23.95 -13.82
CA ARG A 181 -4.14 24.96 -13.95
C ARG A 181 -3.63 26.28 -14.52
N GLN A 182 -2.46 26.72 -14.11
CA GLN A 182 -1.81 27.93 -14.64
C GLN A 182 -1.52 27.77 -16.14
N LYS A 183 -0.86 26.68 -16.52
CA LYS A 183 -0.58 26.35 -17.94
C LYS A 183 -1.86 26.33 -18.78
N SER A 184 -2.90 25.68 -18.30
CA SER A 184 -4.21 25.62 -19.02
C SER A 184 -4.88 27.00 -19.16
N ARG A 185 -4.69 27.92 -18.20
CA ARG A 185 -5.18 29.31 -18.30
C ARG A 185 -4.40 30.11 -19.32
N GLU A 186 -3.07 29.98 -19.34
CA GLU A 186 -2.20 30.64 -20.31
C GLU A 186 -2.51 30.20 -21.74
N GLU A 187 -2.66 28.89 -21.96
CA GLU A 187 -3.03 28.33 -23.27
C GLU A 187 -4.40 28.86 -23.77
N ARG A 188 -5.39 28.97 -22.88
CA ARG A 188 -6.70 29.56 -23.23
C ARG A 188 -6.61 31.05 -23.53
N SER A 189 -5.81 31.81 -22.78
CA SER A 189 -5.59 33.24 -23.04
C SER A 189 -4.92 33.50 -24.39
N LEU A 190 -3.94 32.68 -24.75
CA LEU A 190 -3.28 32.75 -26.07
C LEU A 190 -4.25 32.42 -27.21
N ALA A 191 -5.10 31.39 -27.05
CA ALA A 191 -6.08 30.99 -28.04
C ALA A 191 -7.23 32.00 -28.24
N SER A 192 -7.51 32.84 -27.22
CA SER A 192 -8.55 33.90 -27.33
C SER A 192 -8.05 35.20 -27.95
N ASN A 193 -6.73 35.36 -28.10
CA ASN A 193 -6.09 36.56 -28.68
C ASN A 193 -5.59 36.33 -30.13
N SER A 194 -5.88 35.17 -30.68
CA SER A 194 -5.61 34.78 -32.09
C SER A 194 -6.88 34.74 -32.91
#